data_3115e0819f33a7f5b859524698477d77
#
_entry.id   3115e0819f33a7f5b859524698477d77
#
_cell.length_a   1.000
_cell.length_b   1.000
_cell.length_c   1.000
_cell.angle_alpha   90.00
_cell.angle_beta   90.00
_cell.angle_gamma   90.00
#
_symmetry.space_group_name_H-M   'P 1'
#
loop_
_entity.id
_entity.type
_entity.pdbx_description
1 polymer ?
#
loop_
_entity_poly.entity_id
_entity_poly.type
_entity_poly.pdbx_seq_one_letter_code
_entity_poly.pdbx_strand_id
1 'polypeptide(L)'
;ASSNTENIMYQNQYAHQNNSFSKTSTTQELETSHAYNPNEAADFKNLLSMSNKLVAFVGTSKNGTSFLVNSMAENLSRKGIKTAILDLTQNKNAYYIYTQNDEELRKIAFSCMENLENGINKGIEVNKNLTVFTTLPDRNVQYNDYKNIIATLNKNYSLVIMDCDYETNYAYFDL
;
A
#
# COMPACT_ATOMS: atom_id res chain seq x y z
N ALA A 1 29.14 -15.51 -20.19
CA ALA A 1 28.51 -14.59 -21.13
C ALA A 1 27.08 -15.05 -21.44
N SER A 2 26.17 -15.05 -20.46
CA SER A 2 24.77 -15.49 -20.66
C SER A 2 23.76 -14.86 -19.71
N SER A 3 24.03 -13.66 -19.20
CA SER A 3 23.12 -13.03 -18.22
C SER A 3 22.47 -11.71 -18.66
N ASN A 4 22.76 -11.23 -19.88
CA ASN A 4 22.24 -9.93 -20.35
C ASN A 4 21.00 -9.99 -21.25
N THR A 5 20.54 -11.19 -21.63
CA THR A 5 19.44 -11.31 -22.60
C THR A 5 18.06 -11.40 -21.94
N GLU A 6 17.99 -11.86 -20.70
CA GLU A 6 16.70 -11.99 -19.99
C GLU A 6 16.17 -10.64 -19.44
N ASN A 7 17.04 -9.72 -19.04
CA ASN A 7 16.61 -8.42 -18.53
C ASN A 7 16.02 -7.49 -19.60
N ILE A 8 16.34 -7.73 -20.88
CA ILE A 8 15.81 -6.93 -22.00
C ILE A 8 14.38 -7.37 -22.37
N MET A 9 14.02 -8.63 -22.12
CA MET A 9 12.66 -9.12 -22.40
C MET A 9 11.59 -8.57 -21.45
N TYR A 10 11.93 -8.34 -20.20
CA TYR A 10 10.94 -7.79 -19.24
C TYR A 10 10.62 -6.31 -19.47
N GLN A 11 11.56 -5.52 -19.94
CA GLN A 11 11.32 -4.10 -20.22
C GLN A 11 10.47 -3.89 -21.49
N ASN A 12 10.54 -4.77 -22.47
CA ASN A 12 9.76 -4.63 -23.70
C ASN A 12 8.28 -5.07 -23.57
N GLN A 13 7.91 -5.82 -22.54
CA GLN A 13 6.52 -6.23 -22.32
C GLN A 13 5.63 -5.09 -21.79
N TYR A 14 6.21 -4.10 -21.07
CA TYR A 14 5.45 -2.95 -20.58
C TYR A 14 5.32 -1.81 -21.60
N ALA A 15 6.16 -1.78 -22.63
CA ALA A 15 6.13 -0.72 -23.64
C ALA A 15 5.10 -0.97 -24.77
N HIS A 16 4.64 -2.21 -24.97
CA HIS A 16 3.73 -2.56 -26.07
C HIS A 16 2.23 -2.57 -25.71
N GLN A 17 1.83 -2.33 -24.47
CA GLN A 17 0.42 -2.27 -24.11
C GLN A 17 -0.23 -0.87 -24.21
N ASN A 18 0.52 0.15 -24.58
CA ASN A 18 0.00 1.53 -24.61
C ASN A 18 -0.41 2.05 -26.00
N ASN A 19 -0.42 1.23 -27.06
CA ASN A 19 -0.75 1.72 -28.40
C ASN A 19 -1.63 0.76 -29.19
N SER A 20 -2.89 0.55 -28.80
CA SER A 20 -3.97 0.22 -29.73
C SER A 20 -5.34 0.35 -29.08
N PHE A 21 -5.80 1.59 -28.84
CA PHE A 21 -7.22 1.87 -28.80
C PHE A 21 -7.55 2.77 -29.99
N SER A 22 -7.94 2.14 -31.08
CA SER A 22 -8.55 2.83 -32.22
C SER A 22 -9.93 3.34 -31.81
N LYS A 23 -10.13 4.62 -32.06
CA LYS A 23 -11.40 5.33 -31.92
C LYS A 23 -12.50 4.61 -32.73
N THR A 24 -13.52 4.12 -32.05
CA THR A 24 -14.86 4.02 -32.62
C THR A 24 -15.79 4.72 -31.65
N SER A 25 -16.26 5.86 -32.09
CA SER A 25 -17.21 6.73 -31.42
C SER A 25 -18.56 6.04 -31.29
N THR A 26 -19.01 5.80 -30.08
CA THR A 26 -20.43 5.85 -29.74
C THR A 26 -20.51 6.43 -28.34
N THR A 27 -20.76 7.73 -28.33
CA THR A 27 -21.02 8.55 -27.17
C THR A 27 -22.33 8.10 -26.53
N GLN A 28 -22.27 7.37 -25.45
CA GLN A 28 -23.28 7.45 -24.40
C GLN A 28 -22.54 7.96 -23.15
N GLU A 29 -22.62 9.27 -22.99
CA GLU A 29 -22.27 9.93 -21.75
C GLU A 29 -23.22 9.41 -20.66
N LEU A 30 -22.76 8.44 -19.88
CA LEU A 30 -23.26 8.27 -18.53
C LEU A 30 -22.57 9.34 -17.67
N GLU A 31 -23.07 10.58 -17.80
CA GLU A 31 -22.84 11.61 -16.79
C GLU A 31 -23.54 11.19 -15.50
N THR A 32 -22.95 10.28 -14.74
CA THR A 32 -23.12 10.31 -13.30
C THR A 32 -22.06 11.25 -12.73
N SER A 33 -22.28 12.54 -12.91
CA SER A 33 -21.67 13.54 -12.08
C SER A 33 -22.19 13.30 -10.65
N HIS A 34 -21.55 12.41 -9.91
CA HIS A 34 -21.59 12.48 -8.46
C HIS A 34 -20.92 13.80 -8.10
N ALA A 35 -21.72 14.84 -8.03
CA ALA A 35 -21.29 16.12 -7.51
C ALA A 35 -20.63 15.84 -6.16
N TYR A 36 -19.34 16.19 -6.06
CA TYR A 36 -18.59 16.08 -4.82
C TYR A 36 -19.39 16.79 -3.72
N ASN A 37 -19.97 15.99 -2.82
CA ASN A 37 -20.67 16.52 -1.67
C ASN A 37 -19.63 16.70 -0.54
N PRO A 38 -19.24 17.92 -0.22
CA PRO A 38 -18.26 18.18 0.84
C PRO A 38 -18.72 17.64 2.21
N ASN A 39 -20.02 17.49 2.42
CA ASN A 39 -20.58 16.96 3.66
C ASN A 39 -20.32 15.44 3.77
N GLU A 40 -20.44 14.67 2.68
CA GLU A 40 -20.12 13.23 2.71
C GLU A 40 -18.65 12.98 3.04
N ALA A 41 -17.74 13.81 2.53
CA ALA A 41 -16.33 13.70 2.86
C ALA A 41 -16.04 14.05 4.32
N ALA A 42 -16.75 15.02 4.88
CA ALA A 42 -16.67 15.40 6.29
C ALA A 42 -17.22 14.29 7.20
N ASP A 43 -18.34 13.69 6.84
CA ASP A 43 -18.97 12.59 7.58
C ASP A 43 -18.09 11.33 7.57
N PHE A 44 -17.51 11.00 6.43
CA PHE A 44 -16.58 9.88 6.32
C PHE A 44 -15.28 10.10 7.12
N LYS A 45 -14.73 11.32 7.09
CA LYS A 45 -13.59 11.71 7.90
C LYS A 45 -13.90 11.62 9.39
N ASN A 46 -15.08 12.08 9.80
CA ASN A 46 -15.54 12.01 11.18
C ASN A 46 -15.72 10.55 11.63
N LEU A 47 -16.33 9.71 10.80
CA LEU A 47 -16.49 8.27 11.07
C LEU A 47 -15.13 7.57 11.30
N LEU A 48 -14.12 7.90 10.50
CA LEU A 48 -12.78 7.34 10.65
C LEU A 48 -12.00 7.96 11.82
N SER A 49 -12.31 9.19 12.22
CA SER A 49 -11.67 9.84 13.36
C SER A 49 -12.22 9.39 14.72
N MET A 50 -13.45 8.85 14.76
CA MET A 50 -14.09 8.40 16.01
C MET A 50 -13.49 7.09 16.57
N SER A 51 -12.83 6.29 15.74
CA SER A 51 -12.09 5.09 16.14
C SER A 51 -11.07 4.70 15.08
N ASN A 52 -9.89 4.29 15.49
CA ASN A 52 -8.90 3.76 14.56
C ASN A 52 -9.46 2.52 13.85
N LYS A 53 -9.23 2.44 12.56
CA LYS A 53 -9.69 1.32 11.73
C LYS A 53 -8.49 0.53 11.24
N LEU A 54 -8.58 -0.77 11.42
CA LEU A 54 -7.65 -1.74 10.85
C LEU A 54 -8.41 -2.54 9.79
N VAL A 55 -7.93 -2.52 8.55
CA VAL A 55 -8.55 -3.22 7.42
C VAL A 55 -7.49 -4.08 6.75
N ALA A 56 -7.75 -5.38 6.64
CA ALA A 56 -6.88 -6.30 5.92
C ALA A 56 -7.46 -6.61 4.53
N PHE A 57 -6.62 -6.48 3.52
CA PHE A 57 -6.88 -6.98 2.17
C PHE A 57 -6.07 -8.24 1.98
N VAL A 58 -6.75 -9.34 1.74
CA VAL A 58 -6.13 -10.65 1.53
C VAL A 58 -6.36 -11.06 0.08
N GLY A 59 -5.30 -11.28 -0.64
CA GLY A 59 -5.38 -11.70 -2.04
C GLY A 59 -4.37 -12.79 -2.38
N THR A 60 -4.61 -13.46 -3.49
CA THR A 60 -3.63 -14.35 -4.09
C THR A 60 -2.67 -13.55 -4.95
N SER A 61 -1.47 -14.08 -5.18
CA SER A 61 -0.45 -13.44 -6.01
C SER A 61 -1.02 -13.06 -7.40
N LYS A 62 -0.68 -11.86 -7.88
CA LYS A 62 -1.05 -11.29 -9.20
C LYS A 62 -2.54 -10.95 -9.42
N ASN A 63 -3.34 -10.91 -8.38
CA ASN A 63 -4.78 -10.55 -8.49
C ASN A 63 -5.08 -9.06 -8.28
N GLY A 64 -4.06 -8.20 -8.24
CA GLY A 64 -4.23 -6.75 -8.13
C GLY A 64 -4.56 -6.25 -6.72
N THR A 65 -4.50 -7.08 -5.69
CA THR A 65 -4.77 -6.69 -4.29
C THR A 65 -3.88 -5.53 -3.86
N SER A 66 -2.57 -5.63 -4.05
CA SER A 66 -1.62 -4.56 -3.71
C SER A 66 -1.91 -3.27 -4.49
N PHE A 67 -2.32 -3.37 -5.76
CA PHE A 67 -2.73 -2.19 -6.54
C PHE A 67 -3.94 -1.50 -5.92
N LEU A 68 -4.94 -2.28 -5.52
CA LEU A 68 -6.14 -1.76 -4.86
C LEU A 68 -5.79 -1.10 -3.52
N VAL A 69 -4.98 -1.75 -2.70
CA VAL A 69 -4.50 -1.22 -1.40
C VAL A 69 -3.81 0.13 -1.59
N ASN A 70 -2.84 0.20 -2.50
CA ASN A 70 -2.09 1.43 -2.73
C ASN A 70 -2.99 2.56 -3.27
N SER A 71 -3.84 2.25 -4.27
CA SER A 71 -4.76 3.22 -4.86
C SER A 71 -5.77 3.76 -3.83
N MET A 72 -6.30 2.88 -2.98
CA MET A 72 -7.22 3.27 -1.92
C MET A 72 -6.53 4.14 -0.86
N ALA A 73 -5.35 3.74 -0.39
CA ALA A 73 -4.60 4.49 0.59
C ALA A 73 -4.22 5.88 0.10
N GLU A 74 -3.76 6.01 -1.14
CA GLU A 74 -3.47 7.31 -1.75
C GLU A 74 -4.72 8.19 -1.86
N ASN A 75 -5.84 7.63 -2.30
CA ASN A 75 -7.09 8.38 -2.42
C ASN A 75 -7.56 8.91 -1.06
N LEU A 76 -7.55 8.05 -0.04
CA LEU A 76 -7.99 8.41 1.32
C LEU A 76 -7.05 9.44 1.96
N SER A 77 -5.74 9.29 1.76
CA SER A 77 -4.76 10.26 2.28
C SER A 77 -4.91 11.64 1.64
N ARG A 78 -5.23 11.72 0.33
CA ARG A 78 -5.54 12.98 -0.36
C ARG A 78 -6.80 13.66 0.20
N LYS A 79 -7.75 12.88 0.72
CA LYS A 79 -8.94 13.37 1.44
C LYS A 79 -8.63 13.79 2.89
N GLY A 80 -7.38 13.72 3.32
CA GLY A 80 -6.91 14.14 4.64
C GLY A 80 -7.05 13.09 5.73
N ILE A 81 -7.30 11.82 5.38
CA ILE A 81 -7.34 10.71 6.32
C ILE A 81 -5.91 10.23 6.57
N LYS A 82 -5.49 10.25 7.84
CA LYS A 82 -4.16 9.79 8.22
C LYS A 82 -4.07 8.27 8.12
N THR A 83 -3.44 7.79 7.06
CA THR A 83 -3.45 6.40 6.63
C THR A 83 -2.05 5.77 6.72
N ALA A 84 -1.98 4.53 7.16
CA ALA A 84 -0.80 3.70 7.04
C ALA A 84 -1.08 2.50 6.13
N ILE A 85 -0.09 2.13 5.30
CA ILE A 85 -0.03 0.82 4.63
C ILE A 85 0.95 -0.04 5.42
N LEU A 86 0.52 -1.25 5.79
CA LEU A 86 1.38 -2.30 6.34
C LEU A 86 1.49 -3.42 5.29
N ASP A 87 2.64 -3.48 4.61
CA ASP A 87 2.90 -4.47 3.56
C ASP A 87 3.44 -5.77 4.16
N LEU A 88 2.56 -6.76 4.22
CA LEU A 88 2.84 -8.10 4.71
C LEU A 88 3.00 -9.12 3.57
N THR A 89 2.92 -8.68 2.31
CA THR A 89 3.07 -9.55 1.14
C THR A 89 4.48 -10.14 1.04
N GLN A 90 4.61 -11.33 0.45
CA GLN A 90 5.91 -11.94 0.19
C GLN A 90 6.73 -11.12 -0.81
N ASN A 91 6.06 -10.63 -1.86
CA ASN A 91 6.72 -9.91 -2.96
C ASN A 91 7.12 -8.48 -2.61
N LYS A 92 6.67 -7.94 -1.46
CA LYS A 92 6.97 -6.57 -1.01
C LYS A 92 6.75 -5.53 -2.12
N ASN A 93 5.57 -5.57 -2.76
CA ASN A 93 5.27 -4.65 -3.86
C ASN A 93 5.37 -3.18 -3.45
N ALA A 94 4.97 -2.84 -2.23
CA ALA A 94 5.09 -1.49 -1.71
C ALA A 94 6.55 -1.01 -1.61
N TYR A 95 7.51 -1.90 -1.34
CA TYR A 95 8.93 -1.55 -1.35
C TYR A 95 9.34 -0.99 -2.71
N TYR A 96 9.02 -1.68 -3.80
CA TYR A 96 9.41 -1.23 -5.15
C TYR A 96 8.70 0.06 -5.56
N ILE A 97 7.42 0.20 -5.21
CA ILE A 97 6.61 1.36 -5.56
C ILE A 97 7.13 2.62 -4.85
N TYR A 98 7.44 2.52 -3.56
CA TYR A 98 7.68 3.70 -2.73
C TYR A 98 9.15 4.00 -2.47
N THR A 99 10.08 3.08 -2.72
CA THR A 99 11.51 3.41 -2.61
C THR A 99 12.13 3.92 -3.91
N GLN A 100 11.63 3.49 -5.06
CA GLN A 100 12.05 3.94 -6.40
C GLN A 100 13.59 4.05 -6.58
N ASN A 101 14.35 3.11 -5.99
CA ASN A 101 15.82 3.12 -5.95
C ASN A 101 16.47 4.25 -5.12
N ASP A 102 15.73 4.99 -4.32
CA ASP A 102 16.25 5.96 -3.38
C ASP A 102 16.90 5.26 -2.17
N GLU A 103 18.18 5.53 -1.92
CA GLU A 103 18.98 4.88 -0.88
C GLU A 103 18.49 5.22 0.53
N GLU A 104 18.00 6.44 0.77
CA GLU A 104 17.49 6.83 2.09
C GLU A 104 16.15 6.13 2.38
N LEU A 105 15.26 6.05 1.38
CA LEU A 105 14.00 5.32 1.52
C LEU A 105 14.22 3.81 1.71
N ARG A 106 15.24 3.24 1.08
CA ARG A 106 15.65 1.85 1.30
C ARG A 106 16.13 1.60 2.73
N LYS A 107 16.93 2.52 3.29
CA LYS A 107 17.36 2.45 4.70
C LYS A 107 16.16 2.52 5.66
N ILE A 108 15.18 3.36 5.34
CA ILE A 108 13.93 3.42 6.12
C ILE A 108 13.19 2.07 6.02
N ALA A 109 12.98 1.54 4.82
CA ALA A 109 12.33 0.24 4.62
C ALA A 109 13.06 -0.90 5.34
N PHE A 110 14.39 -0.86 5.40
CA PHE A 110 15.19 -1.86 6.10
C PHE A 110 14.86 -1.95 7.60
N SER A 111 14.58 -0.82 8.23
CA SER A 111 14.41 -0.73 9.70
C SER A 111 12.97 -0.46 10.15
N CYS A 112 12.04 -0.09 9.25
CA CYS A 112 10.75 0.43 9.69
C CYS A 112 9.89 -0.60 10.44
N MET A 113 9.95 -1.87 10.07
CA MET A 113 9.18 -2.92 10.75
C MET A 113 9.74 -3.23 12.14
N GLU A 114 11.06 -3.28 12.28
CA GLU A 114 11.74 -3.41 13.57
C GLU A 114 11.46 -2.19 14.48
N ASN A 115 11.44 -1.00 13.90
CA ASN A 115 11.04 0.20 14.61
C ASN A 115 9.60 0.10 15.13
N LEU A 116 8.65 -0.36 14.31
CA LEU A 116 7.27 -0.55 14.75
C LEU A 116 7.15 -1.57 15.90
N GLU A 117 7.87 -2.68 15.83
CA GLU A 117 7.91 -3.70 16.87
C GLU A 117 8.41 -3.10 18.21
N ASN A 118 9.32 -2.14 18.13
CA ASN A 118 9.85 -1.39 19.27
C ASN A 118 9.00 -0.14 19.63
N GLY A 119 7.81 0.02 19.07
CA GLY A 119 6.92 1.15 19.35
C GLY A 119 7.32 2.48 18.68
N ILE A 120 8.25 2.44 17.72
CA ILE A 120 8.75 3.62 17.00
C ILE A 120 8.04 3.75 15.66
N ASN A 121 7.25 4.82 15.48
CA ASN A 121 6.52 5.11 14.25
C ASN A 121 7.43 5.80 13.23
N LYS A 122 8.24 5.03 12.49
CA LYS A 122 9.13 5.53 11.45
C LYS A 122 9.02 4.66 10.20
N GLY A 123 8.25 5.10 9.22
CA GLY A 123 8.04 4.45 7.92
C GLY A 123 8.39 5.39 6.76
N ILE A 124 8.10 4.96 5.53
CA ILE A 124 8.27 5.76 4.32
C ILE A 124 7.12 6.74 4.23
N GLU A 125 7.40 8.03 4.39
CA GLU A 125 6.41 9.10 4.27
C GLU A 125 6.18 9.43 2.79
N VAL A 126 5.04 9.01 2.25
CA VAL A 126 4.64 9.30 0.85
C VAL A 126 4.07 10.71 0.74
N ASN A 127 3.29 11.11 1.72
CA ASN A 127 2.76 12.47 1.90
C ASN A 127 2.39 12.69 3.37
N LYS A 128 1.94 13.89 3.71
CA LYS A 128 1.58 14.28 5.09
C LYS A 128 0.56 13.36 5.79
N ASN A 129 -0.22 12.59 5.01
CA ASN A 129 -1.28 11.73 5.51
C ASN A 129 -1.08 10.25 5.13
N LEU A 130 -0.02 9.88 4.42
CA LEU A 130 0.26 8.50 4.02
C LEU A 130 1.69 8.10 4.38
N THR A 131 1.79 7.05 5.18
CA THR A 131 3.06 6.39 5.51
C THR A 131 2.98 4.92 5.15
N VAL A 132 4.05 4.38 4.59
CA VAL A 132 4.15 2.99 4.19
C VAL A 132 5.19 2.27 5.03
N PHE A 133 4.80 1.12 5.55
CA PHE A 133 5.63 0.19 6.30
C PHE A 133 5.80 -1.08 5.49
N THR A 134 7.01 -1.35 5.07
CA THR A 134 7.39 -2.50 4.27
C THR A 134 8.81 -2.94 4.67
N THR A 135 9.33 -3.98 4.07
CA THR A 135 10.72 -4.41 4.27
C THR A 135 11.35 -4.78 2.94
N LEU A 136 12.65 -5.07 2.94
CA LEU A 136 13.34 -5.53 1.74
C LEU A 136 12.77 -6.88 1.27
N PRO A 137 12.61 -7.10 -0.04
CA PRO A 137 11.99 -8.31 -0.58
C PRO A 137 12.72 -9.61 -0.17
N ASP A 138 14.05 -9.55 -0.09
CA ASP A 138 14.89 -10.70 0.21
C ASP A 138 15.09 -10.93 1.72
N ARG A 139 14.47 -10.10 2.55
CA ARG A 139 14.61 -10.17 3.99
C ARG A 139 13.48 -11.01 4.59
N ASN A 140 13.79 -12.27 4.90
CA ASN A 140 12.88 -13.12 5.67
C ASN A 140 12.97 -12.76 7.15
N VAL A 141 12.12 -11.83 7.59
CA VAL A 141 12.05 -11.39 8.99
C VAL A 141 10.83 -11.99 9.65
N GLN A 142 11.03 -12.67 10.76
CA GLN A 142 9.94 -13.05 11.65
C GLN A 142 9.81 -11.97 12.73
N TYR A 143 8.60 -11.44 12.88
CA TYR A 143 8.29 -10.48 13.93
C TYR A 143 7.71 -11.22 15.13
N ASN A 144 8.15 -10.83 16.34
CA ASN A 144 7.77 -11.52 17.57
C ASN A 144 6.61 -10.83 18.29
N ASP A 145 6.43 -9.52 18.06
CA ASP A 145 5.42 -8.71 18.74
C ASP A 145 4.48 -7.98 17.77
N TYR A 146 3.62 -8.76 17.11
CA TYR A 146 2.59 -8.22 16.22
C TYR A 146 1.62 -7.27 16.93
N LYS A 147 1.33 -7.53 18.22
CA LYS A 147 0.44 -6.67 19.01
C LYS A 147 1.01 -5.28 19.17
N ASN A 148 2.31 -5.19 19.40
CA ASN A 148 2.98 -3.89 19.54
C ASN A 148 3.04 -3.15 18.19
N ILE A 149 3.27 -3.87 17.09
CA ILE A 149 3.20 -3.30 15.73
C ILE A 149 1.83 -2.65 15.49
N ILE A 150 0.75 -3.41 15.69
CA ILE A 150 -0.61 -2.91 15.47
C ILE A 150 -0.96 -1.78 16.46
N ALA A 151 -0.58 -1.90 17.72
CA ALA A 151 -0.81 -0.86 18.71
C ALA A 151 -0.10 0.45 18.34
N THR A 152 1.15 0.35 17.86
CA THR A 152 1.92 1.51 17.40
C THR A 152 1.26 2.17 16.20
N LEU A 153 0.79 1.39 15.23
CA LEU A 153 0.08 1.92 14.07
C LEU A 153 -1.25 2.56 14.46
N ASN A 154 -2.08 1.89 15.26
CA ASN A 154 -3.37 2.41 15.70
C ASN A 154 -3.25 3.70 16.52
N LYS A 155 -2.16 3.89 17.26
CA LYS A 155 -1.89 5.12 18.00
C LYS A 155 -1.63 6.31 17.07
N ASN A 156 -1.07 6.06 15.89
CA ASN A 156 -0.53 7.10 15.01
C ASN A 156 -1.40 7.38 13.78
N TYR A 157 -2.28 6.46 13.38
CA TYR A 157 -3.08 6.55 12.14
C TYR A 157 -4.57 6.33 12.42
N SER A 158 -5.42 7.06 11.68
CA SER A 158 -6.86 6.86 11.71
C SER A 158 -7.30 5.61 10.95
N LEU A 159 -6.51 5.22 9.95
CA LEU A 159 -6.74 4.03 9.14
C LEU A 159 -5.42 3.29 8.90
N VAL A 160 -5.43 2.01 9.20
CA VAL A 160 -4.33 1.09 8.87
C VAL A 160 -4.84 0.08 7.85
N ILE A 161 -4.20 0.01 6.69
CA ILE A 161 -4.52 -0.93 5.63
C ILE A 161 -3.40 -1.95 5.56
N MET A 162 -3.73 -3.21 5.84
CA MET A 162 -2.81 -4.32 5.69
C MET A 162 -2.95 -4.94 4.30
N ASP A 163 -1.84 -5.07 3.60
CA ASP A 163 -1.73 -5.80 2.33
C ASP A 163 -1.17 -7.19 2.62
N CYS A 164 -1.98 -8.22 2.42
CA CYS A 164 -1.67 -9.57 2.82
C CYS A 164 -1.82 -10.54 1.64
N ASP A 165 -0.86 -11.44 1.47
CA ASP A 165 -1.07 -12.61 0.62
C ASP A 165 -1.92 -13.66 1.35
N TYR A 166 -2.73 -14.42 0.60
CA TYR A 166 -3.52 -15.52 1.16
C TYR A 166 -2.64 -16.55 1.91
N GLU A 167 -1.40 -16.70 1.50
CA GLU A 167 -0.42 -17.62 2.08
C GLU A 167 0.36 -17.01 3.24
N THR A 168 0.12 -15.73 3.54
CA THR A 168 0.84 -15.01 4.57
C THR A 168 0.29 -15.36 5.95
N ASN A 169 1.18 -15.37 6.85
CA ASN A 169 1.12 -15.58 8.27
C ASN A 169 -0.20 -15.15 8.94
N TYR A 170 -1.03 -16.12 9.30
CA TYR A 170 -2.33 -15.92 9.98
C TYR A 170 -2.22 -15.23 11.34
N ALA A 171 -1.02 -15.09 11.92
CA ALA A 171 -0.80 -14.47 13.22
C ALA A 171 -1.32 -13.02 13.33
N TYR A 172 -1.51 -12.34 12.20
CA TYR A 172 -2.12 -11.00 12.16
C TYR A 172 -3.64 -11.01 12.28
N PHE A 173 -4.29 -12.15 12.10
CA PHE A 173 -5.74 -12.26 12.14
C PHE A 173 -6.26 -12.71 13.52
N ASP A 174 -5.37 -13.15 14.40
CA ASP A 174 -5.69 -13.54 15.78
C ASP A 174 -5.60 -12.37 16.77
N LEU A 175 -5.50 -11.13 16.23
CA LEU A 175 -5.41 -9.88 16.98
C LEU A 175 -6.74 -9.17 17.03
#